data_3cdb189974dc6f445c67febdb0e57c68
#
_entry.id   3cdb189974dc6f445c67febdb0e57c68
#
_cell.length_a   1.000
_cell.length_b   1.000
_cell.length_c   1.000
_cell.angle_alpha   90.00
_cell.angle_beta   90.00
_cell.angle_gamma   90.00
#
_symmetry.space_group_name_H-M   'P 1'
#
loop_
_entity.id
_entity.type
_entity.pdbx_description
1 polymer ?
#
loop_
_entity_poly.entity_id
_entity_poly.type
_entity_poly.pdbx_seq_one_letter_code
_entity_poly.pdbx_strand_id
1 'polypeptide(L)'
;NSADPHKPIVTPIYQTASYAFDEVEGLWAFYQKRSDRLAEYARYGTPTQRALEETLCALENAEDCVVTSSGMNAIVSAIFGVANAGDHMVSLREGYRGTFKMFDQHLARFGISTSYADLTTAGVKTACTEKTRVIFIEFPTNPYLRLVDLAEITAFARSRGITTIVDATFASPMNINPLEHGVDL
;
A
#
# COMPACT_ATOMS: atom_id res chain seq x y z
N ASN A 1 -10.04 21.72 8.49
CA ASN A 1 -10.19 22.33 9.85
C ASN A 1 -10.95 23.66 9.86
N SER A 2 -11.51 24.12 8.72
CA SER A 2 -12.25 25.39 8.64
C SER A 2 -13.56 25.41 9.47
N ALA A 3 -14.07 24.26 9.85
CA ALA A 3 -15.31 24.11 10.61
C ALA A 3 -15.11 24.06 12.14
N ASP A 4 -13.87 23.90 12.64
CA ASP A 4 -13.61 23.89 14.09
C ASP A 4 -13.56 25.33 14.62
N PRO A 5 -14.43 25.72 15.58
CA PRO A 5 -14.45 27.06 16.13
C PRO A 5 -13.18 27.43 16.88
N HIS A 6 -12.40 26.44 17.34
CA HIS A 6 -11.15 26.65 18.06
C HIS A 6 -9.93 26.84 17.14
N LYS A 7 -10.06 26.55 15.83
CA LYS A 7 -8.99 26.70 14.80
C LYS A 7 -7.64 26.13 15.27
N PRO A 8 -7.55 24.85 15.64
CA PRO A 8 -6.30 24.28 16.13
C PRO A 8 -5.21 24.32 15.06
N ILE A 9 -3.97 24.62 15.45
CA ILE A 9 -2.81 24.64 14.56
C ILE A 9 -2.44 23.22 14.11
N VAL A 10 -2.56 22.25 15.03
CA VAL A 10 -2.36 20.82 14.74
C VAL A 10 -3.71 20.10 14.63
N THR A 11 -3.79 19.06 13.83
CA THR A 11 -5.02 18.26 13.71
C THR A 11 -5.37 17.62 15.07
N PRO A 12 -6.57 17.85 15.63
CA PRO A 12 -7.00 17.20 16.85
C PRO A 12 -7.07 15.67 16.72
N ILE A 13 -6.89 14.97 17.84
CA ILE A 13 -7.10 13.52 17.88
C ILE A 13 -8.59 13.25 18.05
N TYR A 14 -9.21 12.67 17.04
CA TYR A 14 -10.61 12.24 17.03
C TYR A 14 -10.70 10.80 17.55
N GLN A 15 -10.85 10.66 18.85
CA GLN A 15 -10.95 9.37 19.53
C GLN A 15 -12.42 8.99 19.75
N THR A 16 -13.14 8.75 18.67
CA THR A 16 -14.54 8.33 18.69
C THR A 16 -14.81 7.21 17.68
N ALA A 17 -15.77 6.35 17.99
CA ALA A 17 -16.22 5.31 17.07
C ALA A 17 -17.35 5.77 16.14
N SER A 18 -18.21 6.68 16.61
CA SER A 18 -19.41 7.11 15.87
C SER A 18 -19.49 8.62 15.81
N TYR A 19 -20.10 9.12 14.75
CA TYR A 19 -20.31 10.54 14.51
C TYR A 19 -21.82 10.83 14.42
N ALA A 20 -22.30 11.76 15.24
CA ALA A 20 -23.71 12.14 15.22
C ALA A 20 -24.04 12.99 13.99
N PHE A 21 -25.25 12.87 13.49
CA PHE A 21 -25.87 13.80 12.56
C PHE A 21 -26.95 14.58 13.32
N ASP A 22 -27.03 15.85 13.05
CA ASP A 22 -28.02 16.72 13.73
C ASP A 22 -29.43 16.42 13.24
N GLU A 23 -29.55 16.04 11.97
CA GLU A 23 -30.82 15.79 11.29
C GLU A 23 -30.72 14.56 10.36
N VAL A 24 -31.86 13.91 10.12
CA VAL A 24 -31.97 12.73 9.23
C VAL A 24 -31.60 13.06 7.79
N GLU A 25 -31.90 14.27 7.37
CA GLU A 25 -31.55 14.79 6.03
C GLU A 25 -30.04 14.82 5.82
N GLY A 26 -29.27 15.18 6.83
CA GLY A 26 -27.79 15.15 6.80
C GLY A 26 -27.26 13.74 6.63
N LEU A 27 -27.81 12.75 7.34
CA LEU A 27 -27.46 11.34 7.20
C LEU A 27 -27.82 10.83 5.79
N TRP A 28 -28.97 11.21 5.28
CA TRP A 28 -29.40 10.82 3.94
C TRP A 28 -28.51 11.42 2.84
N ALA A 29 -28.13 12.69 2.98
CA ALA A 29 -27.19 13.35 2.08
C ALA A 29 -25.81 12.65 2.07
N PHE A 30 -25.35 12.20 3.24
CA PHE A 30 -24.11 11.42 3.37
C PHE A 30 -24.17 10.12 2.56
N TYR A 31 -25.21 9.29 2.74
CA TYR A 31 -25.35 8.04 1.99
C TYR A 31 -25.54 8.26 0.48
N GLN A 32 -26.04 9.40 0.08
CA GLN A 32 -26.14 9.78 -1.33
C GLN A 32 -24.86 10.41 -1.89
N LYS A 33 -23.76 10.43 -1.13
CA LYS A 33 -22.47 11.06 -1.50
C LYS A 33 -22.61 12.55 -1.87
N ARG A 34 -23.51 13.26 -1.21
CA ARG A 34 -23.78 14.71 -1.35
C ARG A 34 -23.32 15.52 -0.13
N SER A 35 -22.46 14.92 0.69
CA SER A 35 -21.90 15.53 1.90
C SER A 35 -20.39 15.39 1.86
N ASP A 36 -19.66 16.42 2.29
CA ASP A 36 -18.19 16.40 2.44
C ASP A 36 -17.74 15.65 3.71
N ARG A 37 -18.67 15.02 4.39
CA ARG A 37 -18.40 14.28 5.62
C ARG A 37 -17.62 13.01 5.31
N LEU A 38 -16.57 12.76 6.09
CA LEU A 38 -15.66 11.64 5.87
C LEU A 38 -16.32 10.29 6.15
N ALA A 39 -16.99 10.14 7.30
CA ALA A 39 -17.60 8.90 7.73
C ALA A 39 -18.66 9.11 8.82
N GLU A 40 -19.56 8.16 8.98
CA GLU A 40 -20.48 8.04 10.12
C GLU A 40 -19.92 7.16 11.24
N TYR A 41 -18.91 6.35 10.92
CA TYR A 41 -18.28 5.39 11.83
C TYR A 41 -16.79 5.28 11.55
N ALA A 42 -15.96 5.22 12.60
CA ALA A 42 -14.50 5.25 12.53
C ALA A 42 -13.88 4.07 11.73
N ARG A 43 -14.61 2.97 11.52
CA ARG A 43 -14.15 1.86 10.66
C ARG A 43 -13.90 2.32 9.22
N TYR A 44 -14.63 3.33 8.76
CA TYR A 44 -14.53 3.88 7.42
C TYR A 44 -13.60 5.09 7.32
N GLY A 45 -12.99 5.48 8.42
CA GLY A 45 -12.02 6.56 8.53
C GLY A 45 -12.34 7.53 9.67
N THR A 46 -11.30 8.24 10.10
CA THR A 46 -11.39 9.33 11.07
C THR A 46 -10.66 10.56 10.54
N PRO A 47 -10.97 11.78 10.98
CA PRO A 47 -10.20 12.95 10.58
C PRO A 47 -8.71 12.84 10.94
N THR A 48 -8.37 12.15 12.04
CA THR A 48 -6.98 11.90 12.44
C THR A 48 -6.26 11.00 11.44
N GLN A 49 -6.90 9.89 11.06
CA GLN A 49 -6.37 8.96 10.06
C GLN A 49 -6.21 9.66 8.70
N ARG A 50 -7.22 10.40 8.27
CA ARG A 50 -7.18 11.13 7.00
C ARG A 50 -6.06 12.16 6.95
N ALA A 51 -5.82 12.89 8.04
CA ALA A 51 -4.70 13.82 8.12
C ALA A 51 -3.32 13.14 7.96
N LEU A 52 -3.18 11.90 8.49
CA LEU A 52 -1.97 11.10 8.28
C LEU A 52 -1.86 10.63 6.83
N GLU A 53 -2.94 10.11 6.25
CA GLU A 53 -3.00 9.65 4.86
C GLU A 53 -2.63 10.78 3.89
N GLU A 54 -3.20 11.98 4.06
CA GLU A 54 -2.88 13.17 3.26
C GLU A 54 -1.41 13.59 3.40
N THR A 55 -0.84 13.48 4.60
CA THR A 55 0.58 13.78 4.83
C THR A 55 1.48 12.77 4.12
N LEU A 56 1.15 11.48 4.20
CA LEU A 56 1.92 10.43 3.51
C LEU A 56 1.78 10.55 1.99
N CYS A 57 0.59 10.83 1.47
CA CYS A 57 0.40 11.11 0.04
C CYS A 57 1.30 12.25 -0.44
N ALA A 58 1.39 13.33 0.34
CA ALA A 58 2.24 14.47 -0.03
C ALA A 58 3.75 14.14 0.02
N LEU A 59 4.17 13.27 0.96
CA LEU A 59 5.56 12.83 1.08
C LEU A 59 5.97 11.83 0.00
N GLU A 60 5.05 10.95 -0.40
CA GLU A 60 5.29 9.88 -1.38
C GLU A 60 4.87 10.28 -2.81
N ASN A 61 4.31 11.49 -2.99
CA ASN A 61 3.74 11.95 -4.27
C ASN A 61 2.69 10.97 -4.82
N ALA A 62 1.85 10.42 -3.92
CA ALA A 62 0.84 9.42 -4.21
C ALA A 62 -0.53 10.05 -4.49
N GLU A 63 -1.36 9.36 -5.27
CA GLU A 63 -2.75 9.77 -5.53
C GLU A 63 -3.64 9.56 -4.30
N ASP A 64 -3.43 8.49 -3.56
CA ASP A 64 -4.14 8.19 -2.31
C ASP A 64 -3.28 7.31 -1.40
N CYS A 65 -3.71 7.17 -0.14
CA CYS A 65 -3.03 6.40 0.89
C CYS A 65 -4.04 5.68 1.78
N VAL A 66 -3.69 4.47 2.20
CA VAL A 66 -4.45 3.71 3.19
C VAL A 66 -3.55 3.37 4.37
N VAL A 67 -3.88 3.89 5.53
CA VAL A 67 -3.16 3.57 6.78
C VAL A 67 -3.70 2.27 7.37
N THR A 68 -2.79 1.37 7.72
CA THR A 68 -3.11 0.08 8.33
C THR A 68 -2.51 -0.07 9.72
N SER A 69 -2.93 -1.08 10.47
CA SER A 69 -2.46 -1.32 11.84
C SER A 69 -1.03 -1.87 11.92
N SER A 70 -0.45 -2.29 10.80
CA SER A 70 0.93 -2.79 10.73
C SER A 70 1.42 -2.85 9.28
N GLY A 71 2.76 -2.81 9.07
CA GLY A 71 3.36 -3.00 7.75
C GLY A 71 2.97 -4.33 7.11
N MET A 72 2.90 -5.42 7.88
CA MET A 72 2.41 -6.70 7.35
C MET A 72 0.97 -6.63 6.85
N ASN A 73 0.09 -5.86 7.52
CA ASN A 73 -1.26 -5.67 7.03
C ASN A 73 -1.27 -4.83 5.73
N ALA A 74 -0.41 -3.82 5.61
CA ALA A 74 -0.24 -3.06 4.37
C ALA A 74 0.16 -4.00 3.21
N ILE A 75 1.21 -4.81 3.39
CA ILE A 75 1.69 -5.77 2.38
C ILE A 75 0.58 -6.75 1.96
N VAL A 76 -0.10 -7.36 2.94
CA VAL A 76 -1.17 -8.33 2.67
C VAL A 76 -2.32 -7.67 1.91
N SER A 77 -2.75 -6.48 2.34
CA SER A 77 -3.85 -5.75 1.71
C SER A 77 -3.50 -5.34 0.28
N ALA A 78 -2.28 -4.86 0.03
CA ALA A 78 -1.81 -4.51 -1.30
C ALA A 78 -1.84 -5.73 -2.24
N ILE A 79 -1.31 -6.89 -1.79
CA ILE A 79 -1.28 -8.11 -2.61
C ILE A 79 -2.69 -8.61 -2.90
N PHE A 80 -3.57 -8.72 -1.89
CA PHE A 80 -4.95 -9.17 -2.11
C PHE A 80 -5.81 -8.18 -2.89
N GLY A 81 -5.41 -6.91 -2.95
CA GLY A 81 -6.05 -5.90 -3.79
C GLY A 81 -5.83 -6.13 -5.28
N VAL A 82 -4.76 -6.83 -5.67
CA VAL A 82 -4.35 -6.97 -7.07
C VAL A 82 -4.14 -8.41 -7.56
N ALA A 83 -4.05 -9.39 -6.67
CA ALA A 83 -3.85 -10.80 -6.99
C ALA A 83 -5.03 -11.67 -6.59
N ASN A 84 -5.33 -12.69 -7.38
CA ASN A 84 -6.41 -13.65 -7.20
C ASN A 84 -5.88 -15.07 -7.06
N ALA A 85 -6.74 -16.00 -6.64
CA ALA A 85 -6.41 -17.42 -6.63
C ALA A 85 -6.06 -17.92 -8.05
N GLY A 86 -4.94 -18.60 -8.17
CA GLY A 86 -4.38 -19.05 -9.44
C GLY A 86 -3.30 -18.14 -10.02
N ASP A 87 -3.15 -16.94 -9.48
CA ASP A 87 -2.09 -16.02 -9.87
C ASP A 87 -0.73 -16.41 -9.30
N HIS A 88 0.29 -15.83 -9.88
CA HIS A 88 1.68 -15.97 -9.50
C HIS A 88 2.27 -14.60 -9.17
N MET A 89 3.15 -14.56 -8.18
CA MET A 89 3.95 -13.39 -7.86
C MET A 89 5.44 -13.71 -7.84
N VAL A 90 6.26 -12.70 -8.12
CA VAL A 90 7.71 -12.76 -7.96
C VAL A 90 8.11 -11.86 -6.80
N SER A 91 8.98 -12.35 -5.91
CA SER A 91 9.65 -11.56 -4.88
C SER A 91 11.15 -11.70 -5.01
N LEU A 92 11.92 -10.71 -4.55
CA LEU A 92 13.35 -10.92 -4.38
C LEU A 92 13.60 -11.96 -3.28
N ARG A 93 14.72 -12.69 -3.35
CA ARG A 93 15.07 -13.68 -2.32
C ARG A 93 15.73 -13.08 -1.08
N GLU A 94 15.83 -11.77 -1.01
CA GLU A 94 16.24 -11.02 0.17
C GLU A 94 15.11 -10.08 0.60
N GLY A 95 14.77 -10.12 1.89
CA GLY A 95 13.71 -9.30 2.46
C GLY A 95 13.36 -9.73 3.88
N TYR A 96 12.35 -9.11 4.45
CA TYR A 96 11.93 -9.39 5.80
C TYR A 96 11.38 -10.81 5.95
N ARG A 97 11.90 -11.55 6.93
CA ARG A 97 11.51 -12.96 7.16
C ARG A 97 10.01 -13.16 7.40
N GLY A 98 9.35 -12.16 8.01
CA GLY A 98 7.90 -12.22 8.23
C GLY A 98 7.13 -12.20 6.93
N THR A 99 7.58 -11.43 5.94
CA THR A 99 7.00 -11.36 4.59
C THR A 99 7.14 -12.70 3.86
N PHE A 100 8.31 -13.31 3.89
CA PHE A 100 8.52 -14.64 3.28
C PHE A 100 7.65 -15.71 3.93
N LYS A 101 7.58 -15.71 5.27
CA LYS A 101 6.68 -16.62 5.98
C LYS A 101 5.21 -16.43 5.56
N MET A 102 4.79 -15.20 5.37
CA MET A 102 3.44 -14.90 4.89
C MET A 102 3.24 -15.41 3.46
N PHE A 103 4.21 -15.22 2.56
CA PHE A 103 4.14 -15.71 1.18
C PHE A 103 4.05 -17.25 1.14
N ASP A 104 4.99 -17.94 1.80
CA ASP A 104 5.10 -19.39 1.73
C ASP A 104 3.97 -20.12 2.45
N GLN A 105 3.51 -19.59 3.60
CA GLN A 105 2.58 -20.31 4.47
C GLN A 105 1.13 -19.85 4.33
N HIS A 106 0.91 -18.59 3.94
CA HIS A 106 -0.43 -18.01 3.89
C HIS A 106 -0.91 -17.78 2.47
N LEU A 107 -0.17 -17.06 1.61
CA LEU A 107 -0.61 -16.82 0.23
C LEU A 107 -0.82 -18.12 -0.56
N ALA A 108 0.04 -19.12 -0.37
CA ALA A 108 -0.11 -20.43 -1.00
C ALA A 108 -1.46 -21.09 -0.68
N ARG A 109 -1.98 -20.92 0.56
CA ARG A 109 -3.30 -21.42 0.97
C ARG A 109 -4.46 -20.72 0.29
N PHE A 110 -4.24 -19.49 -0.19
CA PHE A 110 -5.21 -18.72 -0.98
C PHE A 110 -5.02 -18.89 -2.48
N GLY A 111 -4.16 -19.83 -2.90
CA GLY A 111 -3.95 -20.17 -4.30
C GLY A 111 -3.03 -19.22 -5.05
N ILE A 112 -2.30 -18.33 -4.35
CA ILE A 112 -1.30 -17.44 -4.95
C ILE A 112 0.08 -18.07 -4.77
N SER A 113 0.77 -18.36 -5.88
CA SER A 113 2.11 -18.95 -5.87
C SER A 113 3.19 -17.88 -5.91
N THR A 114 4.33 -18.12 -5.25
CA THR A 114 5.45 -17.19 -5.19
C THR A 114 6.73 -17.83 -5.74
N SER A 115 7.44 -17.12 -6.59
CA SER A 115 8.83 -17.41 -6.98
C SER A 115 9.78 -16.36 -6.45
N TYR A 116 10.98 -16.80 -6.04
CA TYR A 116 12.02 -15.92 -5.53
C TYR A 116 13.10 -15.68 -6.56
N ALA A 117 13.31 -14.43 -6.92
CA ALA A 117 14.28 -13.99 -7.91
C ALA A 117 15.61 -13.58 -7.28
N ASP A 118 16.68 -13.72 -8.03
CA ASP A 118 17.94 -13.05 -7.71
C ASP A 118 17.80 -11.53 -7.84
N LEU A 119 18.65 -10.79 -7.13
CA LEU A 119 18.60 -9.33 -7.01
C LEU A 119 19.10 -8.62 -8.29
N THR A 120 18.56 -9.01 -9.42
CA THR A 120 18.86 -8.41 -10.72
C THR A 120 17.59 -8.35 -11.56
N THR A 121 17.50 -7.39 -12.46
CA THR A 121 16.38 -7.33 -13.40
C THR A 121 16.27 -8.62 -14.24
N ALA A 122 17.39 -9.21 -14.63
CA ALA A 122 17.41 -10.48 -15.36
C ALA A 122 16.82 -11.63 -14.51
N GLY A 123 17.16 -11.68 -13.21
CA GLY A 123 16.61 -12.66 -12.27
C GLY A 123 15.10 -12.51 -12.11
N VAL A 124 14.61 -11.28 -11.96
CA VAL A 124 13.16 -10.98 -11.89
C VAL A 124 12.45 -11.41 -13.19
N LYS A 125 13.00 -11.04 -14.36
CA LYS A 125 12.45 -11.43 -15.67
C LYS A 125 12.36 -12.94 -15.81
N THR A 126 13.39 -13.67 -15.42
CA THR A 126 13.46 -15.14 -15.51
C THR A 126 12.46 -15.82 -14.56
N ALA A 127 12.21 -15.26 -13.38
CA ALA A 127 11.25 -15.80 -12.42
C ALA A 127 9.78 -15.57 -12.81
N CYS A 128 9.50 -14.64 -13.72
CA CYS A 128 8.15 -14.33 -14.19
C CYS A 128 7.61 -15.43 -15.11
N THR A 129 6.31 -15.73 -14.94
CA THR A 129 5.53 -16.64 -15.78
C THR A 129 4.37 -15.88 -16.46
N GLU A 130 3.58 -16.56 -17.28
CA GLU A 130 2.35 -15.98 -17.85
C GLU A 130 1.28 -15.66 -16.80
N LYS A 131 1.35 -16.35 -15.65
CA LYS A 131 0.44 -16.13 -14.52
C LYS A 131 0.91 -15.04 -13.56
N THR A 132 2.10 -14.46 -13.77
CA THR A 132 2.62 -13.41 -12.88
C THR A 132 1.73 -12.17 -12.97
N ARG A 133 1.25 -11.72 -11.82
CA ARG A 133 0.44 -10.49 -11.67
C ARG A 133 1.09 -9.48 -10.76
N VAL A 134 2.01 -9.92 -9.91
CA VAL A 134 2.68 -9.05 -8.93
C VAL A 134 4.19 -9.28 -8.96
N ILE A 135 4.95 -8.20 -8.91
CA ILE A 135 6.35 -8.20 -8.51
C ILE A 135 6.45 -7.42 -7.21
N PHE A 136 6.83 -8.12 -6.13
CA PHE A 136 7.04 -7.52 -4.81
C PHE A 136 8.53 -7.32 -4.55
N ILE A 137 8.91 -6.13 -4.15
CA ILE A 137 10.30 -5.72 -3.91
C ILE A 137 10.39 -5.05 -2.55
N GLU A 138 11.26 -5.53 -1.67
CA GLU A 138 11.71 -4.78 -0.50
C GLU A 138 12.94 -3.94 -0.89
N PHE A 139 12.88 -2.63 -0.68
CA PHE A 139 13.87 -1.70 -1.18
C PHE A 139 14.20 -0.58 -0.17
N PRO A 140 15.43 -0.52 0.35
CA PRO A 140 16.52 -1.50 0.25
C PRO A 140 16.17 -2.85 0.88
N THR A 141 16.84 -3.93 0.45
CA THR A 141 16.58 -5.28 0.99
C THR A 141 16.98 -5.41 2.46
N ASN A 142 16.26 -6.26 3.20
CA ASN A 142 16.59 -6.61 4.59
C ASN A 142 17.32 -7.97 4.60
N PRO A 143 18.47 -8.15 5.31
CA PRO A 143 19.15 -7.14 6.14
C PRO A 143 20.31 -6.44 5.43
N TYR A 144 20.58 -6.74 4.17
CA TYR A 144 21.84 -6.37 3.51
C TYR A 144 21.82 -5.01 2.82
N LEU A 145 20.67 -4.32 2.80
CA LEU A 145 20.45 -3.00 2.20
C LEU A 145 20.88 -2.93 0.73
N ARG A 146 20.68 -4.02 0.01
CA ARG A 146 20.99 -4.07 -1.43
C ARG A 146 19.88 -3.40 -2.25
N LEU A 147 20.28 -2.89 -3.39
CA LEU A 147 19.41 -2.17 -4.31
C LEU A 147 19.29 -2.94 -5.62
N VAL A 148 18.15 -2.78 -6.29
CA VAL A 148 17.90 -3.23 -7.65
C VAL A 148 17.54 -2.03 -8.52
N ASP A 149 17.62 -2.17 -9.83
CA ASP A 149 17.16 -1.14 -10.76
C ASP A 149 15.62 -1.14 -10.82
N LEU A 150 14.99 -0.28 -9.99
CA LEU A 150 13.53 -0.17 -9.95
C LEU A 150 12.98 0.29 -11.30
N ALA A 151 13.61 1.26 -11.97
CA ALA A 151 13.12 1.80 -13.23
C ALA A 151 13.11 0.74 -14.34
N GLU A 152 14.14 -0.12 -14.42
CA GLU A 152 14.18 -1.22 -15.37
C GLU A 152 13.14 -2.29 -15.06
N ILE A 153 12.95 -2.64 -13.77
CA ILE A 153 11.96 -3.63 -13.34
C ILE A 153 10.54 -3.12 -13.59
N THR A 154 10.23 -1.88 -13.25
CA THR A 154 8.89 -1.31 -13.47
C THR A 154 8.55 -1.15 -14.93
N ALA A 155 9.51 -0.74 -15.77
CA ALA A 155 9.33 -0.71 -17.22
C ALA A 155 9.00 -2.10 -17.79
N PHE A 156 9.70 -3.14 -17.33
CA PHE A 156 9.41 -4.52 -17.70
C PHE A 156 8.03 -4.96 -17.21
N ALA A 157 7.70 -4.73 -15.94
CA ALA A 157 6.43 -5.10 -15.34
C ALA A 157 5.26 -4.47 -16.11
N ARG A 158 5.35 -3.17 -16.39
CA ARG A 158 4.35 -2.43 -17.17
C ARG A 158 4.16 -3.02 -18.58
N SER A 159 5.23 -3.42 -19.26
CA SER A 159 5.15 -4.04 -20.59
C SER A 159 4.39 -5.38 -20.59
N ARG A 160 4.24 -6.00 -19.41
CA ARG A 160 3.59 -7.31 -19.21
C ARG A 160 2.26 -7.20 -18.47
N GLY A 161 1.82 -6.00 -18.09
CA GLY A 161 0.63 -5.79 -17.28
C GLY A 161 0.75 -6.40 -15.88
N ILE A 162 1.95 -6.37 -15.30
CA ILE A 162 2.26 -6.86 -13.96
C ILE A 162 2.31 -5.66 -13.01
N THR A 163 1.61 -5.75 -11.87
CA THR A 163 1.63 -4.72 -10.82
C THR A 163 2.90 -4.84 -9.99
N THR A 164 3.53 -3.71 -9.73
CA THR A 164 4.72 -3.60 -8.88
C THR A 164 4.34 -3.08 -7.49
N ILE A 165 4.81 -3.76 -6.45
CA ILE A 165 4.63 -3.38 -5.03
C ILE A 165 6.01 -3.24 -4.40
N VAL A 166 6.28 -2.10 -3.77
CA VAL A 166 7.56 -1.85 -3.09
C VAL A 166 7.36 -1.59 -1.61
N ASP A 167 8.01 -2.40 -0.78
CA ASP A 167 8.18 -2.12 0.65
C ASP A 167 9.43 -1.25 0.84
N ALA A 168 9.24 0.04 1.01
CA ALA A 168 10.31 1.03 1.22
C ALA A 168 10.53 1.37 2.69
N THR A 169 10.18 0.48 3.62
CA THR A 169 10.28 0.70 5.08
C THR A 169 11.63 1.24 5.51
N PHE A 170 12.73 0.67 5.00
CA PHE A 170 14.07 1.10 5.38
C PHE A 170 14.52 2.41 4.71
N ALA A 171 14.01 2.70 3.54
CA ALA A 171 14.37 3.92 2.82
C ALA A 171 13.64 5.15 3.36
N SER A 172 12.37 5.02 3.71
CA SER A 172 11.43 6.11 3.98
C SER A 172 11.31 7.09 2.79
N PRO A 173 10.30 7.96 2.75
CA PRO A 173 10.16 8.96 1.67
C PRO A 173 11.30 10.00 1.61
N MET A 174 12.18 10.02 2.61
CA MET A 174 13.33 10.92 2.62
C MET A 174 14.47 10.46 1.71
N ASN A 175 14.59 9.16 1.46
CA ASN A 175 15.69 8.61 0.69
C ASN A 175 15.28 8.14 -0.70
N ILE A 176 14.03 7.73 -0.88
CA ILE A 176 13.46 7.36 -2.17
C ILE A 176 11.96 7.55 -2.18
N ASN A 177 11.43 7.90 -3.32
CA ASN A 177 10.01 7.85 -3.64
C ASN A 177 9.80 6.79 -4.74
N PRO A 178 9.36 5.56 -4.40
CA PRO A 178 9.24 4.47 -5.38
C PRO A 178 8.29 4.79 -6.53
N LEU A 179 7.23 5.57 -6.28
CA LEU A 179 6.25 5.94 -7.30
C LEU A 179 6.87 6.77 -8.43
N GLU A 180 7.87 7.61 -8.13
CA GLU A 180 8.62 8.37 -9.15
C GLU A 180 9.47 7.47 -10.07
N HIS A 181 9.74 6.24 -9.64
CA HIS A 181 10.41 5.21 -10.45
C HIS A 181 9.42 4.30 -11.19
N GLY A 182 8.14 4.67 -11.20
CA GLY A 182 7.09 3.96 -11.92
C GLY A 182 6.54 2.72 -11.20
N VAL A 183 6.77 2.61 -9.90
CA VAL A 183 6.11 1.62 -9.03
C VAL A 183 4.62 1.94 -8.93
N ASP A 184 3.78 0.91 -8.83
CA ASP A 184 2.32 1.11 -8.79
C ASP A 184 1.80 1.28 -7.35
N LEU A 185 2.41 0.57 -6.35
CA LEU A 185 1.99 0.57 -4.94
C LEU A 185 3.19 0.52 -4.00
#